data_5b370f50266b39048ba78aa6794ea1ce
#
_entry.id   5b370f50266b39048ba78aa6794ea1ce
#
_cell.length_a   1.000
_cell.length_b   1.000
_cell.length_c   1.000
_cell.angle_alpha   90.00
_cell.angle_beta   90.00
_cell.angle_gamma   90.00
#
_symmetry.space_group_name_H-M   'P 1'
#
loop_
_entity.id
_entity.type
_entity.pdbx_description
1 polymer ?
#
loop_
_entity_poly.entity_id
_entity_poly.type
_entity_poly.pdbx_seq_one_letter_code
_entity_poly.pdbx_strand_id
1 'polypeptide(L)'
;MANIGYINKTNEGGLVGKIDTLAFSNVIGLRRFVSENPKAPCFEVMALTGARTWVKIGALFEQTIRSSGESFYQGRLDDPSMSRPMDIALFANKDGGYDIAW
;
A
#
# COMPACT_ATOMS: atom_id res chain seq x y z
N MET A 1 9.90 13.09 -1.24
CA MET A 1 9.41 11.69 -1.37
C MET A 1 9.41 11.30 -2.84
N ALA A 2 9.88 10.13 -3.15
CA ALA A 2 9.89 9.62 -4.52
C ALA A 2 8.67 8.72 -4.73
N ASN A 3 8.05 8.83 -5.90
CA ASN A 3 6.96 7.94 -6.29
C ASN A 3 7.55 6.61 -6.77
N ILE A 4 7.16 5.51 -6.14
CA ILE A 4 7.67 4.19 -6.47
C ILE A 4 6.58 3.22 -6.97
N GLY A 5 5.35 3.70 -7.08
CA GLY A 5 4.28 2.85 -7.55
C GLY A 5 2.91 3.49 -7.50
N TYR A 6 1.91 2.66 -7.72
CA TYR A 6 0.51 3.09 -7.78
C TYR A 6 -0.43 1.97 -7.37
N ILE A 7 -1.63 2.36 -6.98
CA ILE A 7 -2.76 1.44 -6.74
C ILE A 7 -3.94 1.98 -7.54
N ASN A 8 -4.56 1.14 -8.33
CA ASN A 8 -5.76 1.47 -9.09
C ASN A 8 -6.96 0.70 -8.56
N LYS A 9 -8.14 1.29 -8.67
CA LYS A 9 -9.39 0.58 -8.41
C LYS A 9 -9.71 -0.32 -9.60
N THR A 10 -10.08 -1.56 -9.31
CA THR A 10 -10.57 -2.48 -10.34
C THR A 10 -12.07 -2.30 -10.52
N ASN A 11 -12.62 -2.80 -11.62
CA ASN A 11 -14.06 -2.76 -11.90
C ASN A 11 -14.87 -3.53 -10.84
N GLU A 12 -14.24 -4.45 -10.15
CA GLU A 12 -14.86 -5.27 -9.11
C GLU A 12 -14.76 -4.66 -7.71
N GLY A 13 -14.21 -3.44 -7.61
CA GLY A 13 -14.04 -2.76 -6.33
C GLY A 13 -12.76 -3.13 -5.59
N GLY A 14 -11.88 -3.90 -6.21
CA GLY A 14 -10.57 -4.22 -5.64
C GLY A 14 -9.57 -3.08 -5.80
N LEU A 15 -8.45 -3.20 -5.10
CA LEU A 15 -7.36 -2.23 -5.16
C LEU A 15 -6.08 -2.99 -5.49
N VAL A 16 -5.58 -2.81 -6.70
CA VAL A 16 -4.41 -3.52 -7.21
C VAL A 16 -3.49 -2.54 -7.93
N GLY A 17 -2.21 -2.74 -7.79
CA GLY A 17 -1.22 -1.89 -8.43
C GLY A 17 0.15 -2.54 -8.46
N LYS A 18 1.17 -1.71 -8.39
CA LYS A 18 2.54 -2.16 -8.56
C LYS A 18 3.51 -1.28 -7.82
N ILE A 19 4.57 -1.88 -7.28
CA ILE A 19 5.74 -1.17 -6.77
C ILE A 19 6.93 -1.55 -7.63
N ASP A 20 7.63 -0.54 -8.15
CA ASP A 20 8.86 -0.70 -8.91
C ASP A 20 10.00 0.05 -8.24
N THR A 21 11.06 -0.66 -7.92
CA THR A 21 12.30 -0.08 -7.42
C THR A 21 13.46 -0.67 -8.20
N LEU A 22 14.68 -0.22 -7.91
CA LEU A 22 15.86 -0.82 -8.54
C LEU A 22 16.05 -2.28 -8.14
N ALA A 23 15.59 -2.65 -6.95
CA ALA A 23 15.82 -3.99 -6.42
C ALA A 23 14.68 -4.97 -6.73
N PHE A 24 13.46 -4.47 -6.91
CA PHE A 24 12.34 -5.36 -7.17
C PHE A 24 11.20 -4.65 -7.90
N SER A 25 10.35 -5.49 -8.52
CA SER A 25 9.15 -5.07 -9.21
C SER A 25 8.07 -6.10 -8.90
N ASN A 26 7.00 -5.69 -8.20
CA ASN A 26 5.97 -6.61 -7.78
C ASN A 26 4.58 -6.01 -7.93
N VAL A 27 3.65 -6.87 -8.36
CA VAL A 27 2.23 -6.56 -8.28
C VAL A 27 1.81 -6.63 -6.83
N ILE A 28 1.11 -5.61 -6.36
CA ILE A 28 0.60 -5.56 -4.99
C ILE A 28 -0.89 -5.29 -5.00
N GLY A 29 -1.54 -5.67 -3.91
CA GLY A 29 -2.96 -5.39 -3.70
C GLY A 29 -3.19 -4.95 -2.28
N LEU A 30 -4.28 -4.22 -2.08
CA LEU A 30 -4.72 -3.82 -0.75
C LEU A 30 -5.97 -4.61 -0.39
N ARG A 31 -5.96 -5.20 0.79
CA ARG A 31 -7.12 -5.89 1.35
C ARG A 31 -7.63 -5.10 2.54
N ARG A 32 -8.91 -4.76 2.54
CA ARG A 32 -9.51 -4.03 3.66
C ARG A 32 -9.43 -4.86 4.92
N PHE A 33 -9.02 -4.20 5.99
CA PHE A 33 -8.96 -4.79 7.33
C PHE A 33 -10.08 -4.16 8.16
N VAL A 34 -11.06 -4.96 8.55
CA VAL A 34 -12.20 -4.48 9.33
C VAL A 34 -11.96 -4.81 10.79
N SER A 35 -11.92 -3.77 11.63
CA SER A 35 -11.73 -3.92 13.07
C SER A 35 -12.45 -2.81 13.82
N GLU A 36 -12.95 -3.10 15.01
CA GLU A 36 -13.55 -2.11 15.88
C GLU A 36 -12.51 -1.29 16.62
N ASN A 37 -11.25 -1.73 16.61
CA ASN A 37 -10.15 -1.02 17.25
C ASN A 37 -9.73 0.17 16.39
N PRO A 38 -9.85 1.42 16.86
CA PRO A 38 -9.47 2.60 16.07
C PRO A 38 -7.98 2.68 15.78
N LYS A 39 -7.14 1.91 16.48
CA LYS A 39 -5.70 1.85 16.23
C LYS A 39 -5.31 0.74 15.27
N ALA A 40 -6.26 -0.05 14.80
CA ALA A 40 -5.98 -1.13 13.86
C ALA A 40 -5.68 -0.55 12.46
N PRO A 41 -4.92 -1.26 11.62
CA PRO A 41 -4.68 -0.82 10.25
C PRO A 41 -5.97 -0.81 9.43
N CYS A 42 -6.00 0.05 8.40
CA CYS A 42 -7.13 0.13 7.47
C CYS A 42 -7.01 -0.88 6.33
N PHE A 43 -5.79 -1.18 5.92
CA PHE A 43 -5.51 -2.11 4.83
C PHE A 43 -4.36 -3.02 5.18
N GLU A 44 -4.40 -4.23 4.64
CA GLU A 44 -3.25 -5.11 4.57
C GLU A 44 -2.66 -5.03 3.18
N VAL A 45 -1.34 -4.93 3.07
CA VAL A 45 -0.64 -4.90 1.78
C VAL A 45 -0.24 -6.32 1.43
N MET A 46 -0.70 -6.78 0.26
CA MET A 46 -0.44 -8.12 -0.26
C MET A 46 0.43 -8.01 -1.49
N ALA A 47 1.36 -8.92 -1.65
CA ALA A 47 2.19 -9.01 -2.85
C ALA A 47 1.94 -10.34 -3.56
N LEU A 48 1.93 -10.29 -4.90
CA LEU A 48 1.76 -11.49 -5.71
C LEU A 48 3.13 -12.14 -5.94
N THR A 49 3.24 -13.41 -5.56
CA THR A 49 4.47 -14.18 -5.74
C THR A 49 4.60 -14.71 -7.16
N GLY A 50 5.78 -15.20 -7.53
CA GLY A 50 5.99 -15.88 -8.80
C GLY A 50 5.15 -17.15 -8.95
N ALA A 51 4.74 -17.76 -7.85
CA ALA A 51 3.83 -18.90 -7.84
C ALA A 51 2.35 -18.49 -7.93
N ARG A 52 2.08 -17.19 -8.09
CA ARG A 52 0.75 -16.58 -8.23
C ARG A 52 -0.11 -16.72 -6.97
N THR A 53 0.53 -16.65 -5.83
CA THR A 53 -0.15 -16.59 -4.53
C THR A 53 0.04 -15.21 -3.91
N TRP A 54 -0.93 -14.77 -3.13
CA TRP A 54 -0.85 -13.49 -2.42
C TRP A 54 -0.28 -13.71 -1.03
N VAL A 55 0.74 -12.95 -0.68
CA VAL A 55 1.35 -12.99 0.67
C VAL A 55 1.28 -11.60 1.29
N LYS A 56 1.03 -11.55 2.59
CA LYS A 56 0.98 -10.28 3.32
C LYS A 56 2.41 -9.77 3.54
N ILE A 57 2.66 -8.51 3.16
CA ILE A 57 3.97 -7.88 3.34
C ILE A 57 3.91 -6.62 4.18
N GLY A 58 2.72 -6.18 4.58
CA GLY A 58 2.61 -4.99 5.41
C GLY A 58 1.18 -4.59 5.71
N ALA A 59 1.05 -3.45 6.35
CA ALA A 59 -0.23 -2.88 6.72
C ALA A 59 -0.18 -1.37 6.59
N LEU A 60 -1.33 -0.74 6.34
CA LEU A 60 -1.45 0.70 6.17
C LEU A 60 -2.41 1.27 7.21
N PHE A 61 -2.01 2.39 7.80
CA PHE A 61 -2.79 3.12 8.81
C PHE A 61 -3.19 4.47 8.25
N GLU A 62 -4.42 4.90 8.53
CA GLU A 62 -4.88 6.21 8.10
C GLU A 62 -4.22 7.30 8.95
N GLN A 63 -3.74 8.35 8.25
CA GLN A 63 -3.17 9.53 8.86
C GLN A 63 -3.84 10.76 8.26
N THR A 64 -3.75 11.89 8.96
CA THR A 64 -4.33 13.15 8.50
C THR A 64 -3.24 14.19 8.32
N ILE A 65 -3.24 14.87 7.17
CA ILE A 65 -2.32 15.98 6.90
C ILE A 65 -2.83 17.19 7.68
N ARG A 66 -1.99 17.71 8.60
CA ARG A 66 -2.39 18.82 9.50
C ARG A 66 -2.77 20.08 8.76
N SER A 67 -2.11 20.42 7.66
CA SER A 67 -2.32 21.66 6.95
C SER A 67 -3.61 21.67 6.10
N SER A 68 -4.03 20.52 5.59
CA SER A 68 -5.16 20.43 4.66
C SER A 68 -6.35 19.65 5.22
N GLY A 69 -6.14 18.85 6.25
CA GLY A 69 -7.15 17.94 6.77
C GLY A 69 -7.39 16.71 5.90
N GLU A 70 -6.65 16.56 4.82
CA GLU A 70 -6.78 15.40 3.94
C GLU A 70 -6.19 14.15 4.58
N SER A 71 -6.78 13.00 4.27
CA SER A 71 -6.30 11.72 4.74
C SER A 71 -5.31 11.11 3.77
N PHE A 72 -4.31 10.42 4.30
CA PHE A 72 -3.41 9.58 3.52
C PHE A 72 -3.15 8.31 4.31
N TYR A 73 -2.53 7.32 3.69
CA TYR A 73 -2.21 6.07 4.36
C TYR A 73 -0.71 5.92 4.48
N GLN A 74 -0.26 5.40 5.60
CA GLN A 74 1.15 5.21 5.88
C GLN A 74 1.35 3.84 6.48
N GLY A 75 2.45 3.19 6.11
CA GLY A 75 2.74 1.87 6.65
C GLY A 75 4.13 1.41 6.32
N ARG A 76 4.41 0.18 6.72
CA ARG A 76 5.73 -0.43 6.56
C ARG A 76 5.58 -1.75 5.84
N LEU A 77 6.40 -1.95 4.81
CA LEU A 77 6.51 -3.21 4.10
C LEU A 77 7.72 -3.97 4.61
N ASP A 78 7.55 -5.26 4.85
CA ASP A 78 8.62 -6.14 5.30
C ASP A 78 8.40 -7.54 4.75
N ASP A 79 9.47 -8.13 4.25
CA ASP A 79 9.46 -9.46 3.66
C ASP A 79 10.85 -10.07 3.81
N PRO A 80 10.97 -11.41 3.98
CA PRO A 80 12.28 -12.07 4.10
C PRO A 80 13.25 -11.78 2.95
N SER A 81 12.75 -11.41 1.77
CA SER A 81 13.60 -11.05 0.63
C SER A 81 14.17 -9.64 0.72
N MET A 82 13.66 -8.81 1.63
CA MET A 82 14.11 -7.43 1.81
C MET A 82 15.20 -7.35 2.85
N SER A 83 16.24 -6.55 2.58
CA SER A 83 17.33 -6.36 3.53
C SER A 83 16.89 -5.60 4.78
N ARG A 84 15.86 -4.77 4.66
CA ARG A 84 15.26 -4.01 5.78
C ARG A 84 13.85 -3.58 5.40
N PRO A 85 13.02 -3.27 6.40
CA PRO A 85 11.67 -2.77 6.13
C PRO A 85 11.69 -1.46 5.33
N MET A 86 10.64 -1.24 4.55
CA MET A 86 10.46 -0.04 3.75
C MET A 86 9.23 0.71 4.23
N ASP A 87 9.40 1.97 4.60
CA ASP A 87 8.28 2.83 4.97
C ASP A 87 7.70 3.45 3.70
N ILE A 88 6.38 3.38 3.54
CA ILE A 88 5.68 3.95 2.39
C ILE A 88 4.51 4.80 2.83
N ALA A 89 4.07 5.67 1.93
CA ALA A 89 2.85 6.45 2.10
C ALA A 89 2.03 6.39 0.80
N LEU A 90 0.72 6.35 0.94
CA LEU A 90 -0.21 6.34 -0.18
C LEU A 90 -1.04 7.61 -0.17
N PHE A 91 -1.04 8.32 -1.29
CA PHE A 91 -1.81 9.54 -1.47
C PHE A 91 -2.83 9.34 -2.58
N ALA A 92 -4.06 9.76 -2.34
CA ALA A 92 -5.13 9.67 -3.34
C ALA A 92 -4.74 10.46 -4.59
N ASN A 93 -5.01 9.87 -5.76
CA ASN A 93 -4.74 10.51 -7.04
C ASN A 93 -6.05 10.85 -7.77
N LYS A 94 -5.93 11.49 -8.94
CA LYS A 94 -7.08 11.97 -9.72
C LYS A 94 -7.93 10.85 -10.31
N ASP A 95 -7.38 9.64 -10.40
CA ASP A 95 -8.04 8.51 -11.07
C ASP A 95 -8.83 7.63 -10.09
N GLY A 96 -8.94 8.06 -8.84
CA GLY A 96 -9.65 7.30 -7.82
C GLY A 96 -8.81 6.21 -7.15
N GLY A 97 -7.54 6.12 -7.50
CA GLY A 97 -6.59 5.22 -6.87
C GLY A 97 -5.62 5.99 -5.98
N TYR A 98 -4.41 5.46 -5.84
CA TYR A 98 -3.38 6.02 -4.99
C TYR A 98 -2.02 6.00 -5.68
N ASP A 99 -1.20 7.00 -5.36
CA ASP A 99 0.23 6.98 -5.66
C ASP A 99 0.98 6.48 -4.44
N ILE A 100 2.01 5.68 -4.65
CA ILE A 100 2.83 5.13 -3.58
C ILE A 100 4.14 5.91 -3.54
N ALA A 101 4.42 6.52 -2.40
CA ALA A 101 5.64 7.29 -2.18
C ALA A 101 6.49 6.63 -1.10
N TRP A 102 7.76 6.88 -1.22
CA TRP A 102 8.77 6.37 -0.30
C TRP A 102 9.56 7.49 0.33
#